data_4e4adc56db53ee6e13cf384df257cc10
#
_entry.id   4e4adc56db53ee6e13cf384df257cc10
#
_cell.length_a   1.000
_cell.length_b   1.000
_cell.length_c   1.000
_cell.angle_alpha   90.00
_cell.angle_beta   90.00
_cell.angle_gamma   90.00
#
_symmetry.space_group_name_H-M   'P 1'
#
loop_
_entity.id
_entity.type
_entity.pdbx_description
1 polymer ?
#
loop_
_entity_poly.entity_id
_entity_poly.type
_entity_poly.pdbx_seq_one_letter_code
_entity_poly.pdbx_strand_id
1 'polypeptide(L)'
;AGAALSPAKPIFDLDGSRGSHGERLLNNKSTESANEVYIDRDIMVLANPEIAGLPGWVIALVAAGGVAAALSTAAGLLLVISSAISHDLLKQTLIPKITEKQELLYARLAAAVAVCIAGLFGIYPPAFVAQVVAFAFGLAAASLFPALLLGIFSKRANKEGAISGMLAGLVFTFAYIAYFKFVAPELNSAEYWLWGISPEGIGAIGMLLNFVIAMTISHLTDKPPATVQALVDNIRIPGGAKAAENH
;
A
#
# COMPACT_ATOMS: atom_id res chain seq x y z
N ALA A 1 8.49 19.82 -25.87
CA ALA A 1 7.85 18.96 -24.93
C ALA A 1 8.76 17.78 -24.65
N GLY A 2 9.46 17.79 -23.55
CA GLY A 2 10.45 16.77 -23.23
C GLY A 2 9.87 15.64 -22.38
N ALA A 3 9.05 14.79 -22.97
CA ALA A 3 8.90 13.45 -22.39
C ALA A 3 10.28 12.80 -22.47
N ALA A 4 10.82 12.39 -21.34
CA ALA A 4 12.13 11.75 -21.29
C ALA A 4 12.09 10.50 -22.16
N LEU A 5 12.70 10.56 -23.32
CA LEU A 5 12.84 9.43 -24.23
C LEU A 5 13.87 8.50 -23.60
N SER A 6 13.43 7.32 -23.16
CA SER A 6 14.33 6.28 -22.70
C SER A 6 14.30 5.13 -23.71
N PRO A 7 15.43 4.78 -24.33
CA PRO A 7 15.46 3.69 -25.31
C PRO A 7 15.14 2.31 -24.70
N ALA A 8 15.10 2.21 -23.38
CA ALA A 8 14.97 0.91 -22.70
C ALA A 8 13.51 0.43 -22.53
N LYS A 9 12.48 1.28 -22.75
CA LYS A 9 11.06 0.89 -22.55
C LYS A 9 10.12 1.62 -23.50
N PRO A 10 10.13 1.33 -24.81
CA PRO A 10 9.17 1.92 -25.71
C PRO A 10 7.74 1.47 -25.35
N ILE A 11 6.83 2.43 -25.30
CA ILE A 11 5.41 2.18 -25.03
C ILE A 11 4.57 2.42 -26.28
N PHE A 12 5.11 3.12 -27.24
CA PHE A 12 4.38 3.59 -28.39
C PHE A 12 5.19 3.42 -29.67
N ASP A 13 4.72 2.56 -30.55
CA ASP A 13 5.27 2.38 -31.90
C ASP A 13 4.43 3.20 -32.89
N LEU A 14 5.04 4.17 -33.55
CA LEU A 14 4.37 5.05 -34.51
C LEU A 14 3.93 4.34 -35.78
N ASP A 15 4.63 3.28 -36.14
CA ASP A 15 4.34 2.45 -37.32
C ASP A 15 3.65 1.12 -36.97
N GLY A 16 3.36 0.90 -35.66
CA GLY A 16 2.82 -0.33 -35.13
C GLY A 16 1.34 -0.58 -35.44
N SER A 17 0.87 -1.71 -34.92
CA SER A 17 -0.51 -2.15 -35.11
C SER A 17 -1.52 -1.13 -34.55
N ARG A 18 -2.64 -1.01 -35.24
CA ARG A 18 -3.77 -0.18 -34.84
C ARG A 18 -4.90 -1.03 -34.34
N GLY A 19 -5.64 -0.52 -33.37
CA GLY A 19 -6.87 -1.14 -32.88
C GLY A 19 -8.04 -0.98 -33.89
N SER A 20 -9.19 -1.53 -33.51
CA SER A 20 -10.39 -1.58 -34.35
C SER A 20 -10.95 -0.22 -34.76
N HIS A 21 -10.63 0.84 -34.02
CA HIS A 21 -11.05 2.23 -34.29
C HIS A 21 -9.93 3.09 -34.83
N GLY A 22 -8.82 2.50 -35.26
CA GLY A 22 -7.68 3.20 -35.82
C GLY A 22 -6.74 3.83 -34.79
N GLU A 23 -7.00 3.66 -33.50
CA GLU A 23 -6.14 4.08 -32.40
C GLU A 23 -4.81 3.31 -32.42
N ARG A 24 -3.75 3.96 -31.99
CA ARG A 24 -2.45 3.31 -31.85
C ARG A 24 -2.39 2.48 -30.59
N LEU A 25 -1.95 1.23 -30.72
CA LEU A 25 -1.81 0.34 -29.59
C LEU A 25 -0.48 0.59 -28.86
N LEU A 26 -0.54 0.69 -27.55
CA LEU A 26 0.64 0.80 -26.69
C LEU A 26 1.33 -0.57 -26.58
N ASN A 27 2.65 -0.58 -26.79
CA ASN A 27 3.44 -1.80 -26.68
C ASN A 27 4.56 -1.61 -25.66
N ASN A 28 4.68 -2.53 -24.72
CA ASN A 28 5.74 -2.54 -23.71
C ASN A 28 7.04 -3.23 -24.17
N LYS A 29 7.06 -3.75 -25.38
CA LYS A 29 8.24 -4.43 -25.94
C LYS A 29 8.93 -3.48 -26.93
N SER A 30 10.26 -3.40 -26.81
CA SER A 30 11.07 -2.74 -27.85
C SER A 30 10.96 -3.52 -29.15
N THR A 31 10.68 -2.81 -30.25
CA THR A 31 10.62 -3.38 -31.60
C THR A 31 11.86 -3.05 -32.42
N GLU A 32 12.84 -2.31 -31.85
CA GLU A 32 14.04 -1.79 -32.53
C GLU A 32 13.69 -0.81 -33.68
N SER A 33 12.46 -0.33 -33.73
CA SER A 33 12.04 0.67 -34.69
C SER A 33 12.54 2.07 -34.33
N ALA A 34 13.03 2.85 -35.34
CA ALA A 34 13.44 4.23 -35.12
C ALA A 34 12.28 5.19 -34.77
N ASN A 35 11.05 4.72 -34.92
CA ASN A 35 9.83 5.49 -34.64
C ASN A 35 9.23 5.20 -33.24
N GLU A 36 9.97 4.55 -32.38
CA GLU A 36 9.50 4.26 -31.01
C GLU A 36 9.57 5.50 -30.12
N VAL A 37 8.49 5.77 -29.39
CA VAL A 37 8.40 6.82 -28.39
C VAL A 37 8.20 6.18 -27.03
N TYR A 38 9.09 6.47 -26.11
CA TYR A 38 8.97 6.04 -24.73
C TYR A 38 8.13 7.02 -23.91
N ILE A 39 7.08 6.54 -23.27
CA ILE A 39 6.25 7.34 -22.38
C ILE A 39 6.39 6.79 -20.96
N ASP A 40 6.83 7.63 -20.02
CA ASP A 40 6.83 7.31 -18.60
C ASP A 40 5.39 7.31 -18.08
N ARG A 41 4.95 6.17 -17.52
CA ARG A 41 3.59 6.00 -17.03
C ARG A 41 3.31 6.86 -15.81
N ASP A 42 4.32 7.14 -15.00
CA ASP A 42 4.16 7.86 -13.75
C ASP A 42 3.94 9.37 -13.98
N ILE A 43 4.45 9.92 -15.09
CA ILE A 43 4.28 11.34 -15.40
C ILE A 43 3.01 11.67 -16.19
N MET A 44 2.34 10.68 -16.75
CA MET A 44 1.22 10.88 -17.68
C MET A 44 0.14 11.83 -17.14
N VAL A 45 -0.24 11.68 -15.87
CA VAL A 45 -1.28 12.51 -15.26
C VAL A 45 -0.84 13.98 -15.16
N LEU A 46 0.42 14.23 -14.81
CA LEU A 46 0.97 15.58 -14.67
C LEU A 46 1.30 16.20 -16.03
N ALA A 47 1.59 15.39 -17.06
CA ALA A 47 1.90 15.85 -18.41
C ALA A 47 0.65 16.14 -19.24
N ASN A 48 -0.52 15.62 -18.91
CA ASN A 48 -1.74 15.81 -19.67
C ASN A 48 -2.09 17.28 -20.00
N PRO A 49 -1.98 18.24 -19.05
CA PRO A 49 -2.25 19.65 -19.35
C PRO A 49 -1.30 20.24 -20.40
N GLU A 50 -0.03 19.84 -20.40
CA GLU A 50 0.96 20.25 -21.40
C GLU A 50 0.67 19.61 -22.75
N ILE A 51 0.37 18.32 -22.79
CA ILE A 51 0.00 17.58 -24.01
C ILE A 51 -1.26 18.17 -24.66
N ALA A 52 -2.23 18.60 -23.82
CA ALA A 52 -3.46 19.25 -24.28
C ALA A 52 -3.27 20.72 -24.70
N GLY A 53 -2.06 21.28 -24.58
CA GLY A 53 -1.76 22.66 -24.95
C GLY A 53 -2.42 23.71 -24.05
N LEU A 54 -2.69 23.37 -22.79
CA LEU A 54 -3.30 24.29 -21.82
C LEU A 54 -2.34 25.43 -21.43
N PRO A 55 -2.87 26.60 -21.00
CA PRO A 55 -2.05 27.74 -20.59
C PRO A 55 -1.07 27.37 -19.46
N GLY A 56 0.13 27.96 -19.45
CA GLY A 56 1.20 27.64 -18.52
C GLY A 56 0.82 27.73 -17.03
N TRP A 57 -0.11 28.63 -16.67
CA TRP A 57 -0.59 28.73 -15.29
C TRP A 57 -1.39 27.48 -14.85
N VAL A 58 -2.12 26.83 -15.77
CA VAL A 58 -2.83 25.57 -15.49
C VAL A 58 -1.83 24.45 -15.26
N ILE A 59 -0.80 24.36 -16.11
CA ILE A 59 0.29 23.38 -15.98
C ILE A 59 0.98 23.53 -14.61
N ALA A 60 1.31 24.78 -14.24
CA ALA A 60 1.93 25.08 -12.94
C ALA A 60 1.03 24.71 -11.76
N LEU A 61 -0.28 24.99 -11.86
CA LEU A 61 -1.24 24.65 -10.80
C LEU A 61 -1.38 23.13 -10.62
N VAL A 62 -1.43 22.36 -11.71
CA VAL A 62 -1.50 20.90 -11.64
C VAL A 62 -0.22 20.32 -11.07
N ALA A 63 0.95 20.82 -11.48
CA ALA A 63 2.24 20.40 -10.92
C ALA A 63 2.34 20.70 -9.40
N ALA A 64 1.96 21.92 -9.00
CA ALA A 64 1.94 22.30 -7.58
C ALA A 64 0.96 21.46 -6.77
N GLY A 65 -0.22 21.16 -7.32
CA GLY A 65 -1.22 20.28 -6.70
C GLY A 65 -0.69 18.85 -6.53
N GLY A 66 -0.01 18.32 -7.52
CA GLY A 66 0.63 16.99 -7.45
C GLY A 66 1.69 16.91 -6.34
N VAL A 67 2.57 17.90 -6.27
CA VAL A 67 3.59 17.98 -5.20
C VAL A 67 2.93 18.15 -3.82
N ALA A 68 1.92 18.99 -3.69
CA ALA A 68 1.21 19.18 -2.43
C ALA A 68 0.51 17.90 -1.96
N ALA A 69 -0.13 17.16 -2.85
CA ALA A 69 -0.77 15.89 -2.55
C ALA A 69 0.25 14.83 -2.08
N ALA A 70 1.39 14.71 -2.76
CA ALA A 70 2.46 13.80 -2.38
C ALA A 70 3.04 14.14 -1.00
N LEU A 71 3.35 15.42 -0.74
CA LEU A 71 3.91 15.87 0.53
C LEU A 71 2.94 15.69 1.70
N SER A 72 1.65 15.93 1.51
CA SER A 72 0.60 15.72 2.50
C SER A 72 0.55 14.27 2.97
N THR A 73 0.57 13.31 2.04
CA THR A 73 0.58 11.88 2.36
C THR A 73 1.89 11.46 3.01
N ALA A 74 3.03 11.89 2.46
CA ALA A 74 4.35 11.57 2.99
C ALA A 74 4.53 12.04 4.43
N ALA A 75 4.07 13.26 4.77
CA ALA A 75 4.15 13.79 6.13
C ALA A 75 3.38 12.93 7.14
N GLY A 76 2.15 12.50 6.79
CA GLY A 76 1.34 11.61 7.63
C GLY A 76 2.00 10.26 7.84
N LEU A 77 2.51 9.64 6.77
CA LEU A 77 3.19 8.33 6.85
C LEU A 77 4.48 8.40 7.67
N LEU A 78 5.28 9.46 7.52
CA LEU A 78 6.49 9.67 8.32
C LEU A 78 6.17 9.84 9.81
N LEU A 79 5.08 10.54 10.14
CA LEU A 79 4.63 10.67 11.52
C LEU A 79 4.26 9.30 12.11
N VAL A 80 3.51 8.48 11.37
CA VAL A 80 3.13 7.12 11.81
C VAL A 80 4.36 6.23 11.99
N ILE A 81 5.28 6.21 11.03
CA ILE A 81 6.52 5.40 11.11
C ILE A 81 7.35 5.83 12.33
N SER A 82 7.55 7.14 12.51
CA SER A 82 8.36 7.65 13.61
C SER A 82 7.73 7.35 14.98
N SER A 83 6.40 7.47 15.10
CA SER A 83 5.67 7.15 16.32
C SER A 83 5.67 5.65 16.62
N ALA A 84 5.43 4.79 15.62
CA ALA A 84 5.45 3.34 15.80
C ALA A 84 6.83 2.85 16.27
N ILE A 85 7.91 3.41 15.74
CA ILE A 85 9.27 3.03 16.17
C ILE A 85 9.61 3.60 17.55
N SER A 86 9.40 4.90 17.78
CA SER A 86 9.85 5.55 19.02
C SER A 86 8.97 5.23 20.21
N HIS A 87 7.66 5.27 20.04
CA HIS A 87 6.70 5.06 21.12
C HIS A 87 6.36 3.58 21.28
N ASP A 88 5.85 2.91 20.24
CA ASP A 88 5.32 1.56 20.39
C ASP A 88 6.44 0.54 20.56
N LEU A 89 7.46 0.59 19.70
CA LEU A 89 8.55 -0.37 19.73
C LEU A 89 9.56 -0.06 20.84
N LEU A 90 10.11 1.16 20.87
CA LEU A 90 11.17 1.48 21.83
C LEU A 90 10.61 1.68 23.23
N LYS A 91 9.68 2.60 23.44
CA LYS A 91 9.19 2.97 24.77
C LYS A 91 8.34 1.87 25.42
N GLN A 92 7.36 1.31 24.68
CA GLN A 92 6.46 0.32 25.27
C GLN A 92 7.06 -1.09 25.34
N THR A 93 7.96 -1.46 24.40
CA THR A 93 8.43 -2.84 24.29
C THR A 93 9.87 -3.03 24.73
N LEU A 94 10.82 -2.21 24.20
CA LEU A 94 12.26 -2.46 24.40
C LEU A 94 12.86 -1.69 25.57
N ILE A 95 12.52 -0.43 25.75
CA ILE A 95 13.14 0.47 26.74
C ILE A 95 12.07 1.29 27.47
N PRO A 96 11.30 0.70 28.40
CA PRO A 96 10.19 1.39 29.09
C PRO A 96 10.59 2.63 29.90
N LYS A 97 11.88 2.76 30.23
CA LYS A 97 12.41 3.90 31.03
C LYS A 97 12.99 5.04 30.21
N ILE A 98 12.72 5.06 28.90
CA ILE A 98 13.21 6.12 28.01
C ILE A 98 12.62 7.49 28.40
N THR A 99 13.44 8.53 28.40
CA THR A 99 12.97 9.89 28.66
C THR A 99 12.27 10.48 27.44
N GLU A 100 11.37 11.46 27.65
CA GLU A 100 10.67 12.15 26.53
C GLU A 100 11.63 12.75 25.49
N LYS A 101 12.78 13.30 25.95
CA LYS A 101 13.81 13.84 25.06
C LYS A 101 14.44 12.75 24.18
N GLN A 102 14.68 11.60 24.74
CA GLN A 102 15.23 10.45 23.99
C GLN A 102 14.18 9.88 23.02
N GLU A 103 12.93 9.75 23.46
CA GLU A 103 11.82 9.33 22.60
C GLU A 103 11.68 10.23 21.38
N LEU A 104 11.73 11.56 21.57
CA LEU A 104 11.69 12.51 20.47
C LEU A 104 12.93 12.43 19.55
N LEU A 105 14.12 12.17 20.11
CA LEU A 105 15.31 11.95 19.31
C LEU A 105 15.18 10.70 18.43
N TYR A 106 14.72 9.60 18.98
CA TYR A 106 14.50 8.35 18.22
C TYR A 106 13.41 8.50 17.17
N ALA A 107 12.34 9.25 17.45
CA ALA A 107 11.31 9.59 16.47
C ALA A 107 11.91 10.33 15.27
N ARG A 108 12.74 11.34 15.52
CA ARG A 108 13.43 12.10 14.46
C ARG A 108 14.41 11.25 13.66
N LEU A 109 15.17 10.37 14.33
CA LEU A 109 16.09 9.46 13.65
C LEU A 109 15.33 8.44 12.79
N ALA A 110 14.24 7.89 13.30
CA ALA A 110 13.37 6.98 12.54
C ALA A 110 12.78 7.66 11.30
N ALA A 111 12.29 8.89 11.43
CA ALA A 111 11.81 9.68 10.29
C ALA A 111 12.93 9.95 9.27
N ALA A 112 14.12 10.33 9.72
CA ALA A 112 15.26 10.57 8.83
C ALA A 112 15.66 9.32 8.06
N VAL A 113 15.74 8.16 8.72
CA VAL A 113 16.03 6.88 8.07
C VAL A 113 14.94 6.52 7.06
N ALA A 114 13.66 6.69 7.42
CA ALA A 114 12.53 6.44 6.52
C ALA A 114 12.60 7.33 5.26
N VAL A 115 12.94 8.62 5.40
CA VAL A 115 13.12 9.54 4.27
C VAL A 115 14.29 9.10 3.38
N CYS A 116 15.41 8.68 3.96
CA CYS A 116 16.56 8.16 3.18
C CYS A 116 16.17 6.91 2.38
N ILE A 117 15.46 5.95 3.00
CA ILE A 117 14.98 4.74 2.32
C ILE A 117 13.98 5.09 1.21
N ALA A 118 13.03 5.98 1.49
CA ALA A 118 12.07 6.44 0.49
C ALA A 118 12.75 7.16 -0.68
N GLY A 119 13.78 7.98 -0.38
CA GLY A 119 14.59 8.65 -1.40
C GLY A 119 15.35 7.67 -2.29
N LEU A 120 15.91 6.59 -1.72
CA LEU A 120 16.56 5.52 -2.50
C LEU A 120 15.56 4.84 -3.45
N PHE A 121 14.33 4.55 -2.99
CA PHE A 121 13.28 4.02 -3.85
C PHE A 121 12.79 5.03 -4.90
N GLY A 122 12.88 6.32 -4.63
CA GLY A 122 12.61 7.36 -5.62
C GLY A 122 13.66 7.44 -6.72
N ILE A 123 14.95 7.18 -6.38
CA ILE A 123 16.07 7.16 -7.34
C ILE A 123 16.09 5.84 -8.12
N TYR A 124 15.83 4.73 -7.44
CA TYR A 124 15.84 3.37 -8.00
C TYR A 124 14.48 2.70 -7.80
N PRO A 125 13.45 3.11 -8.55
CA PRO A 125 12.10 2.58 -8.36
C PRO A 125 12.04 1.09 -8.72
N PRO A 126 11.56 0.22 -7.82
CA PRO A 126 11.45 -1.23 -8.08
C PRO A 126 10.38 -1.56 -9.12
N ALA A 127 9.44 -0.64 -9.32
CA ALA A 127 8.35 -0.73 -10.29
C ALA A 127 7.74 0.67 -10.50
N PHE A 128 6.81 0.82 -11.44
CA PHE A 128 6.05 2.07 -11.54
C PHE A 128 5.19 2.33 -10.29
N VAL A 129 4.93 3.61 -9.98
CA VAL A 129 4.39 4.05 -8.69
C VAL A 129 3.08 3.35 -8.33
N ALA A 130 2.12 3.25 -9.26
CA ALA A 130 0.84 2.59 -8.98
C ALA A 130 1.00 1.11 -8.58
N GLN A 131 2.00 0.40 -9.10
CA GLN A 131 2.28 -0.98 -8.74
C GLN A 131 2.86 -1.08 -7.32
N VAL A 132 3.78 -0.20 -6.95
CA VAL A 132 4.34 -0.14 -5.58
C VAL A 132 3.25 0.17 -4.57
N VAL A 133 2.36 1.10 -4.90
CA VAL A 133 1.20 1.46 -4.07
C VAL A 133 0.25 0.27 -3.91
N ALA A 134 -0.04 -0.47 -4.99
CA ALA A 134 -0.88 -1.67 -4.92
C ALA A 134 -0.30 -2.74 -3.99
N PHE A 135 1.02 -2.96 -4.02
CA PHE A 135 1.68 -3.87 -3.07
C PHE A 135 1.56 -3.40 -1.62
N ALA A 136 1.79 -2.12 -1.36
CA ALA A 136 1.69 -1.56 -0.02
C ALA A 136 0.27 -1.70 0.55
N PHE A 137 -0.75 -1.30 -0.22
CA PHE A 137 -2.14 -1.46 0.19
C PHE A 137 -2.58 -2.93 0.28
N GLY A 138 -2.10 -3.79 -0.61
CA GLY A 138 -2.36 -5.22 -0.56
C GLY A 138 -1.82 -5.87 0.72
N LEU A 139 -0.59 -5.55 1.12
CA LEU A 139 0.01 -6.00 2.37
C LEU A 139 -0.73 -5.46 3.60
N ALA A 140 -1.10 -4.17 3.59
CA ALA A 140 -1.85 -3.56 4.67
C ALA A 140 -3.26 -4.17 4.80
N ALA A 141 -3.96 -4.40 3.70
CA ALA A 141 -5.26 -5.05 3.68
C ALA A 141 -5.18 -6.49 4.18
N ALA A 142 -4.18 -7.26 3.75
CA ALA A 142 -3.98 -8.64 4.16
C ALA A 142 -3.63 -8.77 5.65
N SER A 143 -2.98 -7.77 6.26
CA SER A 143 -2.56 -7.81 7.66
C SER A 143 -3.52 -7.09 8.60
N LEU A 144 -3.75 -5.79 8.41
CA LEU A 144 -4.39 -4.93 9.40
C LEU A 144 -5.92 -4.92 9.33
N PHE A 145 -6.49 -4.96 8.12
CA PHE A 145 -7.93 -4.76 7.93
C PHE A 145 -8.80 -5.79 8.67
N PRO A 146 -8.52 -7.12 8.59
CA PRO A 146 -9.29 -8.10 9.34
C PRO A 146 -9.20 -7.91 10.85
N ALA A 147 -8.02 -7.60 11.38
CA ALA A 147 -7.81 -7.40 12.80
C ALA A 147 -8.62 -6.19 13.31
N LEU A 148 -8.63 -5.08 12.56
CA LEU A 148 -9.42 -3.89 12.89
C LEU A 148 -10.92 -4.19 12.84
N LEU A 149 -11.40 -4.84 11.77
CA LEU A 149 -12.82 -5.17 11.62
C LEU A 149 -13.28 -6.12 12.73
N LEU A 150 -12.55 -7.18 12.98
CA LEU A 150 -12.87 -8.13 14.04
C LEU A 150 -12.78 -7.50 15.43
N GLY A 151 -11.82 -6.61 15.66
CA GLY A 151 -11.68 -5.88 16.92
C GLY A 151 -12.86 -4.95 17.22
N ILE A 152 -13.49 -4.38 16.19
CA ILE A 152 -14.66 -3.49 16.35
C ILE A 152 -15.97 -4.29 16.46
N PHE A 153 -16.11 -5.38 15.71
CA PHE A 153 -17.40 -6.05 15.54
C PHE A 153 -17.53 -7.41 16.25
N SER A 154 -16.42 -8.05 16.62
CA SER A 154 -16.43 -9.40 17.20
C SER A 154 -16.03 -9.43 18.66
N LYS A 155 -16.95 -9.84 19.54
CA LYS A 155 -16.66 -10.11 20.95
C LYS A 155 -15.83 -11.39 21.17
N ARG A 156 -15.66 -12.19 20.12
CA ARG A 156 -14.94 -13.47 20.20
C ARG A 156 -13.49 -13.35 19.75
N ALA A 157 -13.19 -12.35 18.92
CA ALA A 157 -11.81 -12.08 18.49
C ALA A 157 -10.90 -11.80 19.68
N ASN A 158 -9.78 -12.50 19.74
CA ASN A 158 -8.79 -12.37 20.81
C ASN A 158 -7.40 -12.06 20.22
N LYS A 159 -6.44 -11.85 21.13
CA LYS A 159 -5.06 -11.49 20.77
C LYS A 159 -4.39 -12.56 19.91
N GLU A 160 -4.55 -13.83 20.27
CA GLU A 160 -3.92 -14.97 19.60
C GLU A 160 -4.43 -15.11 18.16
N GLY A 161 -5.73 -14.99 17.97
CA GLY A 161 -6.35 -15.03 16.67
C GLY A 161 -5.93 -13.85 15.79
N ALA A 162 -5.94 -12.64 16.33
CA ALA A 162 -5.54 -11.44 15.61
C ALA A 162 -4.08 -11.53 15.13
N ILE A 163 -3.14 -11.87 16.02
CA ILE A 163 -1.72 -12.00 15.67
C ILE A 163 -1.50 -13.07 14.60
N SER A 164 -2.09 -14.25 14.80
CA SER A 164 -1.93 -15.37 13.85
C SER A 164 -2.51 -15.05 12.48
N GLY A 165 -3.69 -14.43 12.43
CA GLY A 165 -4.30 -14.00 11.19
C GLY A 165 -3.47 -12.95 10.46
N MET A 166 -3.01 -11.91 11.18
CA MET A 166 -2.17 -10.86 10.62
C MET A 166 -0.87 -11.41 10.04
N LEU A 167 -0.19 -12.28 10.77
CA LEU A 167 1.05 -12.91 10.30
C LEU A 167 0.81 -13.80 9.08
N ALA A 168 -0.22 -14.62 9.09
CA ALA A 168 -0.53 -15.50 7.96
C ALA A 168 -0.88 -14.71 6.70
N GLY A 169 -1.74 -13.69 6.79
CA GLY A 169 -2.09 -12.82 5.67
C GLY A 169 -0.89 -12.06 5.12
N LEU A 170 -0.07 -11.49 6.01
CA LEU A 170 1.14 -10.76 5.64
C LEU A 170 2.16 -11.66 4.94
N VAL A 171 2.49 -12.81 5.56
CA VAL A 171 3.50 -13.74 5.03
C VAL A 171 3.06 -14.32 3.69
N PHE A 172 1.80 -14.74 3.57
CA PHE A 172 1.26 -15.24 2.30
C PHE A 172 1.36 -14.19 1.18
N THR A 173 0.85 -12.97 1.44
CA THR A 173 0.84 -11.89 0.44
C THR A 173 2.26 -11.49 0.05
N PHE A 174 3.15 -11.32 1.04
CA PHE A 174 4.55 -10.96 0.80
C PHE A 174 5.28 -12.06 0.01
N ALA A 175 5.13 -13.32 0.40
CA ALA A 175 5.77 -14.45 -0.29
C ALA A 175 5.31 -14.56 -1.75
N TYR A 176 4.03 -14.37 -2.02
CA TYR A 176 3.49 -14.38 -3.38
C TYR A 176 4.06 -13.24 -4.23
N ILE A 177 4.06 -12.02 -3.71
CA ILE A 177 4.65 -10.86 -4.40
C ILE A 177 6.14 -11.09 -4.65
N ALA A 178 6.88 -11.51 -3.62
CA ALA A 178 8.32 -11.76 -3.71
C ALA A 178 8.64 -12.87 -4.72
N TYR A 179 7.86 -13.93 -4.77
CA TYR A 179 8.05 -15.03 -5.71
C TYR A 179 7.98 -14.54 -7.16
N PHE A 180 6.90 -13.86 -7.56
CA PHE A 180 6.73 -13.40 -8.94
C PHE A 180 7.55 -12.17 -9.31
N LYS A 181 8.08 -11.42 -8.35
CA LYS A 181 8.89 -10.23 -8.63
C LYS A 181 10.39 -10.47 -8.58
N PHE A 182 10.85 -11.36 -7.70
CA PHE A 182 12.29 -11.56 -7.46
C PHE A 182 12.77 -12.98 -7.72
N VAL A 183 11.95 -14.01 -7.46
CA VAL A 183 12.38 -15.41 -7.58
C VAL A 183 12.14 -15.94 -8.98
N ALA A 184 10.97 -15.73 -9.53
CA ALA A 184 10.58 -16.23 -10.85
C ALA A 184 9.85 -15.15 -11.68
N PRO A 185 10.54 -14.05 -12.06
CA PRO A 185 9.91 -12.96 -12.83
C PRO A 185 9.41 -13.41 -14.22
N GLU A 186 10.00 -14.44 -14.78
CA GLU A 186 9.61 -15.05 -16.07
C GLU A 186 8.24 -15.73 -15.99
N LEU A 187 7.83 -16.20 -14.81
CA LEU A 187 6.52 -16.79 -14.57
C LEU A 187 5.44 -15.75 -14.23
N ASN A 188 5.77 -14.46 -14.23
CA ASN A 188 4.82 -13.40 -13.86
C ASN A 188 3.81 -13.12 -14.99
N SER A 189 2.95 -14.09 -15.25
CA SER A 189 1.87 -14.03 -16.25
C SER A 189 0.59 -14.66 -15.71
N ALA A 190 -0.55 -14.29 -16.28
CA ALA A 190 -1.87 -14.76 -15.83
C ALA A 190 -2.05 -16.29 -15.84
N GLU A 191 -1.25 -16.99 -16.64
CA GLU A 191 -1.26 -18.45 -16.73
C GLU A 191 -0.74 -19.12 -15.44
N TYR A 192 0.25 -18.50 -14.78
CA TYR A 192 0.89 -19.05 -13.57
C TYR A 192 0.36 -18.46 -12.27
N TRP A 193 -0.45 -17.38 -12.36
CA TRP A 193 -1.00 -16.76 -11.17
C TRP A 193 -2.09 -17.62 -10.53
N LEU A 194 -2.13 -17.61 -9.21
CA LEU A 194 -3.16 -18.28 -8.44
C LEU A 194 -4.55 -17.72 -8.83
N TRP A 195 -5.38 -18.55 -9.46
CA TRP A 195 -6.68 -18.16 -10.01
C TRP A 195 -6.64 -16.96 -10.98
N GLY A 196 -5.52 -16.74 -11.65
CA GLY A 196 -5.34 -15.60 -12.53
C GLY A 196 -5.20 -14.26 -11.82
N ILE A 197 -4.99 -14.26 -10.50
CA ILE A 197 -4.84 -13.03 -9.70
C ILE A 197 -3.40 -12.57 -9.71
N SER A 198 -3.16 -11.37 -10.24
CA SER A 198 -1.83 -10.78 -10.29
C SER A 198 -1.24 -10.51 -8.89
N PRO A 199 0.09 -10.38 -8.76
CA PRO A 199 0.73 -9.99 -7.51
C PRO A 199 0.21 -8.68 -6.90
N GLU A 200 -0.30 -7.77 -7.73
CA GLU A 200 -0.93 -6.52 -7.29
C GLU A 200 -2.28 -6.75 -6.60
N GLY A 201 -3.02 -7.79 -7.01
CA GLY A 201 -4.36 -8.11 -6.48
C GLY A 201 -4.39 -9.14 -5.36
N ILE A 202 -3.28 -9.87 -5.11
CA ILE A 202 -3.25 -11.01 -4.19
C ILE A 202 -3.57 -10.63 -2.73
N GLY A 203 -3.42 -9.37 -2.36
CA GLY A 203 -3.76 -8.85 -1.03
C GLY A 203 -5.18 -9.17 -0.59
N ALA A 204 -6.13 -9.26 -1.54
CA ALA A 204 -7.51 -9.67 -1.24
C ALA A 204 -7.60 -11.13 -0.74
N ILE A 205 -6.82 -12.03 -1.32
CA ILE A 205 -6.75 -13.42 -0.86
C ILE A 205 -6.04 -13.52 0.48
N GLY A 206 -4.94 -12.76 0.66
CA GLY A 206 -4.26 -12.65 1.96
C GLY A 206 -5.18 -12.13 3.07
N MET A 207 -6.04 -11.16 2.75
CA MET A 207 -7.06 -10.64 3.66
C MET A 207 -8.08 -11.72 4.06
N LEU A 208 -8.61 -12.48 3.11
CA LEU A 208 -9.53 -13.57 3.38
C LEU A 208 -8.88 -14.67 4.23
N LEU A 209 -7.64 -15.02 3.91
CA LEU A 209 -6.85 -15.98 4.70
C LEU A 209 -6.70 -15.51 6.16
N ASN A 210 -6.37 -14.24 6.35
CA ASN A 210 -6.29 -13.64 7.68
C ASN A 210 -7.64 -13.75 8.42
N PHE A 211 -8.76 -13.41 7.80
CA PHE A 211 -10.09 -13.54 8.42
C PHE A 211 -10.36 -14.98 8.88
N VAL A 212 -10.10 -15.95 8.02
CA VAL A 212 -10.34 -17.38 8.33
C VAL A 212 -9.47 -17.81 9.50
N ILE A 213 -8.18 -17.52 9.46
CA ILE A 213 -7.23 -17.92 10.51
C ILE A 213 -7.52 -17.19 11.82
N ALA A 214 -7.75 -15.87 11.78
CA ALA A 214 -8.07 -15.08 12.96
C ALA A 214 -9.32 -15.59 13.67
N MET A 215 -10.39 -15.85 12.93
CA MET A 215 -11.63 -16.40 13.48
C MET A 215 -11.44 -17.81 14.02
N THR A 216 -10.79 -18.69 13.27
CA THR A 216 -10.57 -20.08 13.67
C THR A 216 -9.77 -20.17 14.97
N ILE A 217 -8.62 -19.48 15.02
CA ILE A 217 -7.77 -19.47 16.22
C ILE A 217 -8.47 -18.80 17.39
N SER A 218 -9.19 -17.70 17.16
CA SER A 218 -9.99 -17.07 18.21
C SER A 218 -11.04 -18.02 18.79
N HIS A 219 -11.62 -18.94 18.01
CA HIS A 219 -12.58 -19.92 18.50
C HIS A 219 -11.91 -21.10 19.25
N LEU A 220 -10.69 -21.43 18.89
CA LEU A 220 -9.92 -22.52 19.51
C LEU A 220 -9.20 -22.10 20.78
N THR A 221 -9.05 -20.81 21.02
CA THR A 221 -8.34 -20.24 22.18
C THR A 221 -9.32 -19.57 23.16
N ASP A 222 -8.82 -19.07 24.29
CA ASP A 222 -9.63 -18.49 25.34
C ASP A 222 -10.40 -17.24 24.89
N LYS A 223 -11.59 -17.02 25.48
CA LYS A 223 -12.37 -15.83 25.21
C LYS A 223 -11.65 -14.58 25.75
N PRO A 224 -11.80 -13.42 25.07
CA PRO A 224 -11.27 -12.17 25.60
C PRO A 224 -11.89 -11.85 26.97
N PRO A 225 -11.19 -11.10 27.85
CA PRO A 225 -11.72 -10.64 29.12
C PRO A 225 -13.05 -9.90 28.98
N ALA A 226 -13.92 -9.97 29.99
CA ALA A 226 -15.22 -9.31 29.98
C ALA A 226 -15.13 -7.79 29.75
N THR A 227 -14.05 -7.17 30.22
CA THR A 227 -13.77 -5.74 30.00
C THR A 227 -13.60 -5.40 28.52
N VAL A 228 -12.90 -6.27 27.77
CA VAL A 228 -12.72 -6.10 26.30
C VAL A 228 -14.04 -6.32 25.55
N GLN A 229 -14.82 -7.33 25.98
CA GLN A 229 -16.14 -7.56 25.38
C GLN A 229 -17.08 -6.38 25.60
N ALA A 230 -17.10 -5.79 26.80
CA ALA A 230 -17.86 -4.58 27.10
C ALA A 230 -17.37 -3.37 26.29
N LEU A 231 -16.05 -3.25 26.05
CA LEU A 231 -15.50 -2.22 25.19
C LEU A 231 -16.05 -2.33 23.74
N VAL A 232 -16.09 -3.56 23.19
CA VAL A 232 -16.64 -3.81 21.85
C VAL A 232 -18.12 -3.42 21.77
N ASP A 233 -18.90 -3.60 22.82
CA ASP A 233 -20.28 -3.15 22.87
C ASP A 233 -20.39 -1.63 22.87
N ASN A 234 -19.57 -0.97 23.66
CA ASN A 234 -19.67 0.47 23.91
C ASN A 234 -19.03 1.32 22.79
N ILE A 235 -18.04 0.80 22.05
CA ILE A 235 -17.32 1.58 21.04
C ILE A 235 -18.20 2.07 19.89
N ARG A 236 -19.34 1.42 19.68
CA ARG A 236 -20.32 1.74 18.63
C ARG A 236 -21.49 2.59 19.12
N ILE A 237 -21.57 2.87 20.41
CA ILE A 237 -22.63 3.69 21.00
C ILE A 237 -22.15 5.14 21.01
N PRO A 238 -22.84 6.08 20.34
CA PRO A 238 -22.46 7.50 20.37
C PRO A 238 -22.47 8.01 21.81
N GLY A 239 -21.44 8.78 22.17
CA GLY A 239 -21.37 9.41 23.48
C GLY A 239 -22.62 10.28 23.74
N GLY A 240 -23.33 10.00 24.85
CA GLY A 240 -24.59 10.69 25.20
C GLY A 240 -25.87 10.00 24.70
N ALA A 241 -25.79 8.91 23.93
CA ALA A 241 -26.96 8.08 23.65
C ALA A 241 -27.38 7.34 24.94
N LYS A 242 -28.65 7.49 25.34
CA LYS A 242 -29.22 6.62 26.38
C LYS A 242 -29.19 5.19 25.88
N ALA A 243 -28.87 4.22 26.76
CA ALA A 243 -28.99 2.81 26.42
C ALA A 243 -30.35 2.58 25.75
N ALA A 244 -30.35 1.93 24.59
CA ALA A 244 -31.61 1.59 23.93
C ALA A 244 -32.42 0.76 24.92
N GLU A 245 -33.60 1.27 25.28
CA GLU A 245 -34.58 0.49 26.05
C GLU A 245 -34.91 -0.73 25.17
N ASN A 246 -34.67 -1.92 25.70
CA ASN A 246 -35.07 -3.16 25.05
C ASN A 246 -36.58 -3.16 24.88
N HIS A 247 -37.01 -3.02 23.61
CA HIS A 247 -38.39 -3.31 23.19
C HIS A 247 -38.47 -4.77 22.77
#